data_ae0d2c328b85c8c41d119e1910eb30ea
#
_entry.id   ae0d2c328b85c8c41d119e1910eb30ea
#
_cell.length_a   1.000
_cell.length_b   1.000
_cell.length_c   1.000
_cell.angle_alpha   90.00
_cell.angle_beta   90.00
_cell.angle_gamma   90.00
#
_symmetry.space_group_name_H-M   'P 1'
#
loop_
_entity.id
_entity.type
_entity.pdbx_description
1 polymer ?
#
loop_
_entity_poly.entity_id
_entity_poly.type
_entity_poly.pdbx_seq_one_letter_code
_entity_poly.pdbx_strand_id
1 'polypeptide(L)'
;MALDYFALLELPRQPWLEEDAVRAQFQRLAATAHPDGGGGDGARFVALNEAWQALRSPTNCLRHYLELTNPESLQATGAMAGTHGDLFMEIAEAQQRAAAVASRLAEARAPLARAILETERIAARERLEQLTSRVSEQTKAIHRQLRGDSPTPAELASALNQLVFLEKWNNQLRERLLALS
;
A
#
# COMPACT_ATOMS: atom_id res chain seq x y z
N MET A 1 10.78 23.92 1.41
CA MET A 1 11.64 22.71 1.36
C MET A 1 10.92 21.61 2.12
N ALA A 2 10.75 20.45 1.51
CA ALA A 2 10.19 19.30 2.22
C ALA A 2 11.14 18.87 3.36
N LEU A 3 10.59 18.48 4.51
CA LEU A 3 11.35 17.96 5.62
C LEU A 3 11.98 16.62 5.23
N ASP A 4 13.29 16.46 5.44
CA ASP A 4 14.00 15.23 5.09
C ASP A 4 13.83 14.19 6.21
N TYR A 5 12.89 13.28 6.01
CA TYR A 5 12.60 12.21 6.96
C TYR A 5 13.72 11.18 7.09
N PHE A 6 14.53 10.97 6.05
CA PHE A 6 15.71 10.11 6.13
C PHE A 6 16.75 10.70 7.09
N ALA A 7 17.04 11.98 6.93
CA ALA A 7 17.96 12.68 7.85
C ALA A 7 17.43 12.71 9.27
N LEU A 8 16.13 12.90 9.46
CA LEU A 8 15.48 12.96 10.77
C LEU A 8 15.57 11.64 11.53
N LEU A 9 15.44 10.50 10.82
CA LEU A 9 15.60 9.15 11.39
C LEU A 9 17.04 8.62 11.31
N GLU A 10 18.01 9.44 10.89
CA GLU A 10 19.43 9.03 10.73
C GLU A 10 19.56 7.79 9.83
N LEU A 11 18.76 7.72 8.77
CA LEU A 11 18.76 6.64 7.78
C LEU A 11 19.38 7.11 6.45
N PRO A 12 19.99 6.20 5.67
CA PRO A 12 20.47 6.53 4.34
C PRO A 12 19.30 6.88 3.42
N ARG A 13 19.47 7.88 2.51
CA ARG A 13 18.49 8.18 1.47
C ARG A 13 18.52 7.09 0.42
N GLN A 14 17.53 6.21 0.48
CA GLN A 14 17.37 5.09 -0.45
C GLN A 14 15.90 4.93 -0.85
N PRO A 15 15.62 4.48 -2.09
CA PRO A 15 14.25 4.28 -2.57
C PRO A 15 13.53 3.15 -1.83
N TRP A 16 14.27 2.33 -1.12
CA TRP A 16 13.79 1.20 -0.32
C TRP A 16 14.54 1.13 1.01
N LEU A 17 13.81 0.94 2.09
CA LEU A 17 14.36 0.66 3.43
C LEU A 17 13.70 -0.59 4.01
N GLU A 18 14.44 -1.37 4.76
CA GLU A 18 13.87 -2.49 5.53
C GLU A 18 13.05 -1.94 6.70
N GLU A 19 11.82 -2.42 6.87
CA GLU A 19 10.90 -1.94 7.90
C GLU A 19 11.49 -2.05 9.31
N ASP A 20 12.21 -3.14 9.60
CA ASP A 20 12.82 -3.35 10.90
C ASP A 20 13.95 -2.34 11.18
N ALA A 21 14.71 -1.92 10.17
CA ALA A 21 15.71 -0.88 10.31
C ALA A 21 15.08 0.48 10.62
N VAL A 22 14.00 0.83 9.91
CA VAL A 22 13.25 2.08 10.16
C VAL A 22 12.64 2.06 11.56
N ARG A 23 12.07 0.93 11.98
CA ARG A 23 11.49 0.74 13.32
C ARG A 23 12.54 0.89 14.42
N ALA A 24 13.67 0.24 14.28
CA ALA A 24 14.74 0.27 15.26
C ALA A 24 15.27 1.70 15.46
N GLN A 25 15.50 2.44 14.37
CA GLN A 25 15.96 3.84 14.45
C GLN A 25 14.91 4.75 15.08
N PHE A 26 13.64 4.61 14.69
CA PHE A 26 12.55 5.35 15.32
C PHE A 26 12.49 5.10 16.83
N GLN A 27 12.50 3.83 17.27
CA GLN A 27 12.45 3.48 18.69
C GLN A 27 13.63 4.07 19.47
N ARG A 28 14.83 4.00 18.92
CA ARG A 28 16.03 4.57 19.52
C ARG A 28 15.93 6.09 19.72
N LEU A 29 15.49 6.81 18.69
CA LEU A 29 15.38 8.27 18.72
C LEU A 29 14.16 8.74 19.55
N ALA A 30 13.04 8.03 19.46
CA ALA A 30 11.83 8.32 20.20
C ALA A 30 12.04 8.19 21.72
N ALA A 31 12.84 7.20 22.16
CA ALA A 31 13.16 7.02 23.57
C ALA A 31 13.88 8.23 24.18
N THR A 32 14.68 8.98 23.40
CA THR A 32 15.38 10.17 23.84
C THR A 32 14.55 11.46 23.72
N ALA A 33 13.53 11.46 22.84
CA ALA A 33 12.67 12.63 22.57
C ALA A 33 11.35 12.59 23.33
N HIS A 34 11.03 11.49 24.05
CA HIS A 34 9.74 11.32 24.71
C HIS A 34 9.54 12.36 25.83
N PRO A 35 8.41 13.06 25.89
CA PRO A 35 8.17 14.15 26.87
C PRO A 35 8.19 13.67 28.33
N ASP A 36 7.85 12.40 28.61
CA ASP A 36 7.85 11.83 29.97
C ASP A 36 9.27 11.51 30.48
N GLY A 37 10.30 11.64 29.66
CA GLY A 37 11.70 11.39 30.02
C GLY A 37 12.43 12.55 30.70
N GLY A 38 11.71 13.53 31.27
CA GLY A 38 12.31 14.58 32.12
C GLY A 38 13.08 15.67 31.37
N GLY A 39 12.90 15.83 30.07
CA GLY A 39 13.58 16.83 29.23
C GLY A 39 13.35 16.63 27.73
N GLY A 40 12.41 15.76 27.37
CA GLY A 40 12.11 15.43 25.99
C GLY A 40 11.51 16.61 25.20
N ASP A 41 11.89 16.70 23.92
CA ASP A 41 11.35 17.68 22.98
C ASP A 41 10.11 17.12 22.28
N GLY A 42 8.92 17.53 22.73
CA GLY A 42 7.64 17.06 22.15
C GLY A 42 7.51 17.37 20.66
N ALA A 43 8.06 18.49 20.18
CA ALA A 43 8.04 18.81 18.74
C ALA A 43 8.91 17.85 17.96
N ARG A 44 10.08 17.51 18.49
CA ARG A 44 10.97 16.50 17.90
C ARG A 44 10.31 15.11 17.88
N PHE A 45 9.62 14.73 18.95
CA PHE A 45 8.89 13.46 19.01
C PHE A 45 7.79 13.37 17.94
N VAL A 46 7.00 14.43 17.74
CA VAL A 46 5.99 14.52 16.69
C VAL A 46 6.65 14.35 15.31
N ALA A 47 7.73 15.08 15.02
CA ALA A 47 8.43 15.00 13.76
C ALA A 47 9.04 13.59 13.50
N LEU A 48 9.58 12.94 14.53
CA LEU A 48 10.06 11.55 14.44
C LEU A 48 8.91 10.57 14.11
N ASN A 49 7.73 10.78 14.70
CA ASN A 49 6.57 9.94 14.42
C ASN A 49 6.05 10.13 12.99
N GLU A 50 6.02 11.35 12.48
CA GLU A 50 5.69 11.63 11.06
C GLU A 50 6.69 10.94 10.12
N ALA A 51 7.99 11.06 10.39
CA ALA A 51 9.03 10.40 9.63
C ALA A 51 8.88 8.87 9.63
N TRP A 52 8.59 8.29 10.79
CA TRP A 52 8.27 6.86 10.93
C TRP A 52 7.07 6.46 10.08
N GLN A 53 5.94 7.19 10.17
CA GLN A 53 4.74 6.90 9.40
C GLN A 53 4.99 6.99 7.88
N ALA A 54 5.83 7.92 7.45
CA ALA A 54 6.20 8.07 6.04
C ALA A 54 7.13 6.93 5.57
N LEU A 55 8.21 6.66 6.30
CA LEU A 55 9.27 5.75 5.80
C LEU A 55 9.00 4.26 6.05
N ARG A 56 8.09 3.89 6.96
CA ARG A 56 7.72 2.48 7.18
C ARG A 56 6.94 1.86 6.00
N SER A 57 6.26 2.68 5.20
CA SER A 57 5.57 2.23 3.99
C SER A 57 6.53 2.30 2.81
N PRO A 58 6.81 1.17 2.10
CA PRO A 58 7.69 1.18 0.92
C PRO A 58 7.26 2.17 -0.15
N THR A 59 5.96 2.30 -0.40
CA THR A 59 5.41 3.26 -1.38
C THR A 59 5.65 4.71 -0.96
N ASN A 60 5.46 5.03 0.32
CA ASN A 60 5.69 6.37 0.83
C ASN A 60 7.20 6.68 0.95
N CYS A 61 8.02 5.69 1.32
CA CYS A 61 9.47 5.80 1.31
C CYS A 61 9.99 6.16 -0.10
N LEU A 62 9.54 5.43 -1.13
CA LEU A 62 9.89 5.70 -2.52
C LEU A 62 9.40 7.08 -2.98
N ARG A 63 8.18 7.46 -2.61
CA ARG A 63 7.64 8.79 -2.92
C ARG A 63 8.51 9.88 -2.31
N HIS A 64 8.80 9.78 -1.02
CA HIS A 64 9.62 10.77 -0.31
C HIS A 64 11.05 10.83 -0.85
N TYR A 65 11.63 9.68 -1.23
CA TYR A 65 12.92 9.63 -1.91
C TYR A 65 12.90 10.44 -3.22
N LEU A 66 11.87 10.24 -4.07
CA LEU A 66 11.72 10.98 -5.33
C LEU A 66 11.45 12.47 -5.12
N GLU A 67 10.66 12.86 -4.11
CA GLU A 67 10.44 14.26 -3.73
C GLU A 67 11.74 14.99 -3.42
N LEU A 68 12.69 14.30 -2.79
CA LEU A 68 13.98 14.88 -2.42
C LEU A 68 15.03 14.84 -3.52
N THR A 69 14.98 13.85 -4.43
CA THR A 69 16.04 13.61 -5.41
C THR A 69 15.65 13.96 -6.84
N ASN A 70 14.37 13.82 -7.18
CA ASN A 70 13.88 14.00 -8.56
C ASN A 70 12.39 14.39 -8.60
N PRO A 71 12.00 15.56 -8.05
CA PRO A 71 10.58 15.95 -7.91
C PRO A 71 9.86 16.09 -9.25
N GLU A 72 10.55 16.38 -10.34
CA GLU A 72 9.97 16.47 -11.69
C GLU A 72 9.44 15.11 -12.17
N SER A 73 10.02 13.99 -11.74
CA SER A 73 9.56 12.65 -12.12
C SER A 73 8.17 12.33 -11.56
N LEU A 74 7.77 13.00 -10.49
CA LEU A 74 6.44 12.83 -9.87
C LEU A 74 5.32 13.49 -10.68
N GLN A 75 5.63 14.49 -11.51
CA GLN A 75 4.64 15.19 -12.35
C GLN A 75 4.18 14.32 -13.53
N ALA A 76 4.99 13.34 -13.94
CA ALA A 76 4.67 12.38 -14.99
C ALA A 76 3.72 11.26 -14.55
N THR A 77 3.29 11.25 -13.28
CA THR A 77 2.58 10.15 -12.61
C THR A 77 1.07 10.13 -12.84
N GLY A 78 0.57 10.37 -14.04
CA GLY A 78 -0.88 10.36 -14.30
C GLY A 78 -1.39 9.28 -15.26
N ALA A 79 -0.53 8.63 -16.01
CA ALA A 79 -0.94 7.62 -16.98
C ALA A 79 -0.77 6.22 -16.38
N MET A 80 -1.87 5.49 -16.24
CA MET A 80 -1.81 4.03 -16.10
C MET A 80 -1.07 3.51 -17.33
N ALA A 81 0.22 3.24 -17.18
CA ALA A 81 0.95 2.49 -18.20
C ALA A 81 0.23 1.14 -18.36
N GLY A 82 -0.08 0.75 -19.61
CA GLY A 82 -0.98 -0.36 -19.97
C GLY A 82 -0.67 -1.76 -19.43
N THR A 83 0.27 -1.87 -18.50
CA THR A 83 0.78 -3.14 -17.94
C THR A 83 -0.22 -3.87 -17.03
N HIS A 84 -1.25 -3.18 -16.52
CA HIS A 84 -2.20 -3.76 -15.54
C HIS A 84 -3.67 -3.66 -15.98
N GLY A 85 -3.95 -3.35 -17.26
CA GLY A 85 -5.31 -3.18 -17.76
C GLY A 85 -6.20 -4.40 -17.54
N ASP A 86 -5.68 -5.58 -17.83
CA ASP A 86 -6.42 -6.85 -17.66
C ASP A 86 -6.74 -7.10 -16.18
N LEU A 87 -5.75 -6.91 -15.28
CA LEU A 87 -5.97 -7.09 -13.85
C LEU A 87 -6.99 -6.08 -13.29
N PHE A 88 -6.98 -4.85 -13.79
CA PHE A 88 -7.98 -3.84 -13.43
C PHE A 88 -9.39 -4.28 -13.78
N MET A 89 -9.60 -4.79 -15.02
CA MET A 89 -10.91 -5.27 -15.47
C MET A 89 -11.37 -6.47 -14.63
N GLU A 90 -10.48 -7.45 -14.40
CA GLU A 90 -10.78 -8.62 -13.57
C GLU A 90 -11.20 -8.23 -12.13
N ILE A 91 -10.51 -7.25 -11.53
CA ILE A 91 -10.84 -6.73 -10.19
C ILE A 91 -12.20 -6.04 -10.20
N ALA A 92 -12.48 -5.19 -11.20
CA ALA A 92 -13.75 -4.49 -11.32
C ALA A 92 -14.93 -5.46 -11.45
N GLU A 93 -14.81 -6.47 -12.31
CA GLU A 93 -15.84 -7.51 -12.50
C GLU A 93 -16.04 -8.33 -11.22
N ALA A 94 -14.97 -8.75 -10.55
CA ALA A 94 -15.08 -9.51 -9.31
C ALA A 94 -15.75 -8.71 -8.19
N GLN A 95 -15.45 -7.41 -8.07
CA GLN A 95 -16.07 -6.52 -7.10
C GLN A 95 -17.56 -6.31 -7.39
N GLN A 96 -17.96 -6.13 -8.66
CA GLN A 96 -19.34 -6.00 -9.05
C GLN A 96 -20.14 -7.27 -8.75
N ARG A 97 -19.58 -8.44 -9.10
CA ARG A 97 -20.20 -9.74 -8.81
C ARG A 97 -20.37 -9.96 -7.31
N ALA A 98 -19.35 -9.67 -6.52
CA ALA A 98 -19.42 -9.78 -5.05
C ALA A 98 -20.49 -8.86 -4.46
N ALA A 99 -20.60 -7.62 -4.94
CA ALA A 99 -21.62 -6.67 -4.51
C ALA A 99 -23.05 -7.16 -4.85
N ALA A 100 -23.23 -7.68 -6.07
CA ALA A 100 -24.52 -8.20 -6.51
C ALA A 100 -24.97 -9.41 -5.67
N VAL A 101 -24.03 -10.32 -5.36
CA VAL A 101 -24.32 -11.50 -4.52
C VAL A 101 -24.68 -11.06 -3.10
N ALA A 102 -23.95 -10.13 -2.49
CA ALA A 102 -24.22 -9.61 -1.16
C ALA A 102 -25.62 -8.97 -1.07
N SER A 103 -26.01 -8.15 -2.07
CA SER A 103 -27.35 -7.53 -2.14
C SER A 103 -28.45 -8.58 -2.24
N ARG A 104 -28.32 -9.54 -3.15
CA ARG A 104 -29.29 -10.63 -3.33
C ARG A 104 -29.43 -11.49 -2.06
N LEU A 105 -28.32 -11.73 -1.36
CA LEU A 105 -28.32 -12.52 -0.13
C LEU A 105 -29.10 -11.80 0.99
N ALA A 106 -28.95 -10.48 1.10
CA ALA A 106 -29.67 -9.66 2.07
C ALA A 106 -31.19 -9.66 1.84
N GLU A 107 -31.63 -9.77 0.58
CA GLU A 107 -33.04 -9.76 0.17
C GLU A 107 -33.66 -11.17 0.20
N ALA A 108 -32.87 -12.25 0.14
CA ALA A 108 -33.34 -13.60 0.02
C ALA A 108 -34.05 -14.08 1.30
N ARG A 109 -35.34 -14.45 1.19
CA ARG A 109 -36.16 -14.97 2.30
C ARG A 109 -36.38 -16.47 2.21
N ALA A 110 -36.38 -17.04 1.00
CA ALA A 110 -36.61 -18.46 0.79
C ALA A 110 -35.33 -19.28 1.11
N PRO A 111 -35.40 -20.36 1.90
CA PRO A 111 -34.23 -21.15 2.29
C PRO A 111 -33.43 -21.68 1.08
N LEU A 112 -34.11 -22.16 0.02
CA LEU A 112 -33.47 -22.67 -1.18
C LEU A 112 -32.71 -21.55 -1.91
N ALA A 113 -33.30 -20.36 -2.04
CA ALA A 113 -32.64 -19.22 -2.65
C ALA A 113 -31.37 -18.82 -1.88
N ARG A 114 -31.45 -18.83 -0.55
CA ARG A 114 -30.27 -18.55 0.30
C ARG A 114 -29.18 -19.59 0.12
N ALA A 115 -29.51 -20.88 0.04
CA ALA A 115 -28.53 -21.94 -0.18
C ALA A 115 -27.79 -21.79 -1.54
N ILE A 116 -28.50 -21.42 -2.58
CA ILE A 116 -27.89 -21.15 -3.91
C ILE A 116 -26.98 -19.92 -3.83
N LEU A 117 -27.44 -18.83 -3.24
CA LEU A 117 -26.69 -17.60 -3.11
C LEU A 117 -25.45 -17.78 -2.21
N GLU A 118 -25.51 -18.65 -1.24
CA GLU A 118 -24.37 -18.97 -0.38
C GLU A 118 -23.25 -19.65 -1.19
N THR A 119 -23.60 -20.52 -2.13
CA THR A 119 -22.60 -21.09 -3.07
C THR A 119 -22.00 -20.01 -3.98
N GLU A 120 -22.82 -19.08 -4.48
CA GLU A 120 -22.31 -17.94 -5.25
C GLU A 120 -21.40 -17.01 -4.41
N ARG A 121 -21.73 -16.81 -3.11
CA ARG A 121 -20.92 -16.04 -2.17
C ARG A 121 -19.54 -16.65 -1.97
N ILE A 122 -19.48 -17.98 -1.78
CA ILE A 122 -18.22 -18.70 -1.62
C ILE A 122 -17.37 -18.52 -2.88
N ALA A 123 -17.93 -18.74 -4.07
CA ALA A 123 -17.21 -18.57 -5.33
C ALA A 123 -16.72 -17.12 -5.55
N ALA A 124 -17.54 -16.13 -5.21
CA ALA A 124 -17.14 -14.72 -5.29
C ALA A 124 -15.99 -14.39 -4.32
N ARG A 125 -16.05 -14.91 -3.10
CA ARG A 125 -15.00 -14.76 -2.10
C ARG A 125 -13.67 -15.38 -2.56
N GLU A 126 -13.69 -16.62 -3.04
CA GLU A 126 -12.51 -17.31 -3.59
C GLU A 126 -11.87 -16.50 -4.73
N ARG A 127 -12.69 -15.92 -5.61
CA ARG A 127 -12.20 -15.08 -6.69
C ARG A 127 -11.50 -13.81 -6.17
N LEU A 128 -12.06 -13.15 -5.18
CA LEU A 128 -11.44 -11.98 -4.54
C LEU A 128 -10.12 -12.34 -3.84
N GLU A 129 -10.05 -13.49 -3.16
CA GLU A 129 -8.84 -14.00 -2.51
C GLU A 129 -7.72 -14.29 -3.54
N GLN A 130 -8.06 -14.90 -4.69
CA GLN A 130 -7.13 -15.12 -5.79
C GLN A 130 -6.57 -13.80 -6.35
N LEU A 131 -7.43 -12.80 -6.56
CA LEU A 131 -7.01 -11.48 -7.03
C LEU A 131 -6.15 -10.75 -6.00
N THR A 132 -6.47 -10.87 -4.71
CA THR A 132 -5.64 -10.32 -3.62
C THR A 132 -4.24 -10.93 -3.63
N SER A 133 -4.14 -12.24 -3.83
CA SER A 133 -2.85 -12.93 -3.96
C SER A 133 -2.06 -12.45 -5.17
N ARG A 134 -2.70 -12.27 -6.33
CA ARG A 134 -2.05 -11.74 -7.54
C ARG A 134 -1.54 -10.32 -7.34
N VAL A 135 -2.34 -9.43 -6.73
CA VAL A 135 -1.92 -8.06 -6.38
C VAL A 135 -0.71 -8.10 -5.45
N SER A 136 -0.74 -8.96 -4.43
CA SER A 136 0.38 -9.12 -3.48
C SER A 136 1.66 -9.59 -4.18
N GLU A 137 1.58 -10.57 -5.09
CA GLU A 137 2.75 -11.06 -5.84
C GLU A 137 3.33 -9.98 -6.77
N GLN A 138 2.49 -9.18 -7.43
CA GLN A 138 2.97 -8.06 -8.24
C GLN A 138 3.66 -6.99 -7.37
N THR A 139 3.08 -6.66 -6.21
CA THR A 139 3.70 -5.75 -5.25
C THR A 139 5.07 -6.25 -4.81
N LYS A 140 5.20 -7.52 -4.45
CA LYS A 140 6.49 -8.14 -4.08
C LYS A 140 7.49 -8.14 -5.23
N ALA A 141 7.03 -8.32 -6.48
CA ALA A 141 7.90 -8.27 -7.65
C ALA A 141 8.52 -6.87 -7.84
N ILE A 142 7.71 -5.81 -7.72
CA ILE A 142 8.19 -4.42 -7.78
C ILE A 142 9.18 -4.14 -6.63
N HIS A 143 8.87 -4.58 -5.42
CA HIS A 143 9.78 -4.42 -4.27
C HIS A 143 11.12 -5.12 -4.50
N ARG A 144 11.15 -6.30 -5.13
CA ARG A 144 12.40 -6.98 -5.49
C ARG A 144 13.19 -6.20 -6.54
N GLN A 145 12.53 -5.58 -7.52
CA GLN A 145 13.19 -4.73 -8.51
C GLN A 145 13.81 -3.48 -7.87
N LEU A 146 13.13 -2.86 -6.91
CA LEU A 146 13.64 -1.68 -6.18
C LEU A 146 14.87 -1.98 -5.32
N ARG A 147 15.05 -3.24 -4.89
CA ARG A 147 16.23 -3.70 -4.15
C ARG A 147 17.43 -4.06 -5.04
N GLY A 148 17.21 -4.14 -6.34
CA GLY A 148 18.25 -4.49 -7.33
C GLY A 148 19.16 -3.33 -7.71
N ASP A 149 19.93 -3.53 -8.77
CA ASP A 149 20.96 -2.58 -9.24
C ASP A 149 20.37 -1.23 -9.66
N SER A 150 20.68 -0.20 -8.91
CA SER A 150 20.55 1.25 -9.19
C SER A 150 19.49 1.64 -10.25
N PRO A 151 18.19 1.55 -9.94
CA PRO A 151 17.13 1.90 -10.88
C PRO A 151 17.21 3.39 -11.26
N THR A 152 16.92 3.69 -12.52
CA THR A 152 16.84 5.06 -13.01
C THR A 152 15.67 5.82 -12.38
N PRO A 153 15.69 7.17 -12.33
CA PRO A 153 14.56 7.96 -11.82
C PRO A 153 13.23 7.66 -12.53
N ALA A 154 13.26 7.35 -13.83
CA ALA A 154 12.07 7.00 -14.60
C ALA A 154 11.49 5.63 -14.16
N GLU A 155 12.35 4.64 -13.91
CA GLU A 155 11.93 3.34 -13.39
C GLU A 155 11.36 3.45 -11.97
N LEU A 156 11.97 4.27 -11.11
CA LEU A 156 11.46 4.56 -9.78
C LEU A 156 10.08 5.23 -9.83
N ALA A 157 9.88 6.21 -10.69
CA ALA A 157 8.59 6.88 -10.88
C ALA A 157 7.52 5.91 -11.42
N SER A 158 7.90 5.04 -12.37
CA SER A 158 7.01 3.99 -12.88
C SER A 158 6.63 2.99 -11.79
N ALA A 159 7.60 2.55 -10.99
CA ALA A 159 7.36 1.65 -9.85
C ALA A 159 6.43 2.29 -8.81
N LEU A 160 6.64 3.58 -8.48
CA LEU A 160 5.77 4.31 -7.56
C LEU A 160 4.32 4.33 -8.04
N ASN A 161 4.09 4.62 -9.33
CA ASN A 161 2.76 4.61 -9.92
C ASN A 161 2.08 3.25 -9.78
N GLN A 162 2.79 2.20 -10.15
CA GLN A 162 2.28 0.84 -10.04
C GLN A 162 1.93 0.48 -8.58
N LEU A 163 2.81 0.79 -7.63
CA LEU A 163 2.58 0.52 -6.19
C LEU A 163 1.34 1.25 -5.67
N VAL A 164 1.13 2.52 -6.02
CA VAL A 164 -0.04 3.30 -5.62
C VAL A 164 -1.35 2.63 -6.10
N PHE A 165 -1.39 2.15 -7.35
CA PHE A 165 -2.55 1.43 -7.87
C PHE A 165 -2.76 0.07 -7.18
N LEU A 166 -1.69 -0.70 -7.00
CA LEU A 166 -1.76 -2.00 -6.34
C LEU A 166 -2.22 -1.89 -4.88
N GLU A 167 -1.75 -0.89 -4.13
CA GLU A 167 -2.23 -0.60 -2.77
C GLU A 167 -3.72 -0.25 -2.74
N LYS A 168 -4.17 0.62 -3.66
CA LYS A 168 -5.60 0.97 -3.79
C LYS A 168 -6.44 -0.27 -4.06
N TRP A 169 -6.04 -1.11 -4.99
CA TRP A 169 -6.77 -2.33 -5.33
C TRP A 169 -6.77 -3.35 -4.18
N ASN A 170 -5.64 -3.50 -3.50
CA ASN A 170 -5.56 -4.38 -2.33
C ASN A 170 -6.53 -3.94 -1.22
N ASN A 171 -6.63 -2.65 -0.94
CA ASN A 171 -7.55 -2.12 0.05
C ASN A 171 -9.02 -2.36 -0.38
N GLN A 172 -9.36 -2.08 -1.63
CA GLN A 172 -10.70 -2.32 -2.16
C GLN A 172 -11.11 -3.81 -2.13
N LEU A 173 -10.17 -4.71 -2.46
CA LEU A 173 -10.40 -6.16 -2.39
C LEU A 173 -10.64 -6.61 -0.96
N ARG A 174 -9.84 -6.12 0.01
CA ARG A 174 -10.01 -6.42 1.44
C ARG A 174 -11.35 -5.93 1.98
N GLU A 175 -11.74 -4.70 1.67
CA GLU A 175 -13.05 -4.16 2.06
C GLU A 175 -14.19 -5.02 1.50
N ARG A 176 -14.08 -5.48 0.26
CA ARG A 176 -15.09 -6.34 -0.36
C ARG A 176 -15.12 -7.74 0.25
N LEU A 177 -13.98 -8.30 0.61
CA LEU A 177 -13.89 -9.57 1.35
C LEU A 177 -14.56 -9.50 2.72
N LEU A 178 -14.37 -8.39 3.44
CA LEU A 178 -15.05 -8.14 4.72
C LEU A 178 -16.57 -8.04 4.56
N ALA A 179 -17.05 -7.43 3.48
CA ALA A 179 -18.48 -7.32 3.20
C ALA A 179 -19.15 -8.65 2.83
N LEU A 180 -18.39 -9.68 2.46
CA LEU A 180 -18.85 -11.05 2.17
C LEU A 180 -18.65 -12.03 3.35
N SER A 181 -18.18 -11.56 4.50
CA SER A 181 -17.92 -12.40 5.68
C SER A 181 -19.20 -12.79 6.41
#